data_be067d84b4b1f3137c187d40d340a022
#
_entry.id   be067d84b4b1f3137c187d40d340a022
#
_cell.length_a   1.000
_cell.length_b   1.000
_cell.length_c   1.000
_cell.angle_alpha   90.00
_cell.angle_beta   90.00
_cell.angle_gamma   90.00
#
_symmetry.space_group_name_H-M   'P 1'
#
loop_
_entity.id
_entity.type
_entity.pdbx_description
1 polymer ?
#
loop_
_entity_poly.entity_id
_entity_poly.type
_entity_poly.pdbx_seq_one_letter_code
_entity_poly.pdbx_strand_id
1 'polypeptide(L)'
;PADELVAVLDRRGRLLVGEPFFGRGPRPIVERDKRCAVGDLVLLRRSQRGGRGHAKVTRRIGRPDVARDVLEALMLDRGLRRRFDPAVERAARERRPAAVDGRRDLRHLVTFTIDPATAQDFDDAISAQQLGREAWRIWVHIADVSAYVRPGDLLDREAYRRGTSVYVPGAVEPMLPAALSADACSLRPHEDRLAVTAEIDLRGATVARARFYRSLIRSDARLDYDRVDRIRCDVGLLEGELHCALLPAAGGFR
;
A
#
# COMPACT_ATOMS: atom_id res chain seq x y z
N PRO A 1 -7.20 -11.43 16.76
CA PRO A 1 -8.24 -12.21 17.42
C PRO A 1 -7.62 -12.95 18.60
N ALA A 2 -8.22 -12.85 19.78
CA ALA A 2 -7.69 -13.32 21.07
C ALA A 2 -7.50 -14.86 21.19
N ASP A 3 -7.79 -15.62 20.15
CA ASP A 3 -7.79 -17.09 20.17
C ASP A 3 -6.78 -17.75 19.21
N GLU A 4 -5.99 -16.98 18.48
CA GLU A 4 -4.98 -17.52 17.56
C GLU A 4 -3.55 -17.23 18.09
N LEU A 5 -2.64 -18.18 17.89
CA LEU A 5 -1.25 -18.12 18.34
C LEU A 5 -0.32 -18.63 17.24
N VAL A 6 0.66 -17.84 16.86
CA VAL A 6 1.78 -18.32 16.04
C VAL A 6 2.80 -19.02 16.92
N ALA A 7 3.12 -20.26 16.60
CA ALA A 7 3.99 -21.10 17.42
C ALA A 7 4.87 -22.02 16.57
N VAL A 8 5.97 -22.44 17.14
CA VAL A 8 6.77 -23.57 16.62
C VAL A 8 6.34 -24.83 17.35
N LEU A 9 6.12 -25.91 16.61
CA LEU A 9 5.81 -27.21 17.20
C LEU A 9 7.06 -27.80 17.84
N ASP A 10 6.95 -28.15 19.11
CA ASP A 10 8.01 -28.81 19.88
C ASP A 10 7.48 -30.04 20.60
N ARG A 11 8.37 -30.95 20.99
CA ARG A 11 8.04 -32.15 21.73
C ARG A 11 8.53 -32.09 23.18
N ARG A 12 7.61 -32.22 24.11
CA ARG A 12 7.91 -32.37 25.55
C ARG A 12 7.45 -33.71 26.07
N GLY A 13 8.40 -34.65 26.18
CA GLY A 13 8.10 -36.04 26.50
C GLY A 13 7.19 -36.67 25.40
N ARG A 14 5.96 -37.11 25.79
CA ARG A 14 4.98 -37.68 24.85
C ARG A 14 4.05 -36.62 24.23
N LEU A 15 4.11 -35.37 24.70
CA LEU A 15 3.20 -34.33 24.29
C LEU A 15 3.81 -33.50 23.14
N LEU A 16 2.96 -33.12 22.20
CA LEU A 16 3.26 -32.08 21.22
C LEU A 16 2.79 -30.74 21.81
N VAL A 17 3.64 -29.74 21.83
CA VAL A 17 3.36 -28.40 22.37
C VAL A 17 3.65 -27.33 21.35
N GLY A 18 2.91 -26.21 21.44
CA GLY A 18 3.18 -25.02 20.64
C GLY A 18 4.02 -24.02 21.45
N GLU A 19 5.29 -23.83 21.07
CA GLU A 19 6.13 -22.79 21.65
C GLU A 19 5.81 -21.46 20.96
N PRO A 20 5.33 -20.41 21.67
CA PRO A 20 5.05 -19.13 21.07
C PRO A 20 6.27 -18.57 20.31
N PHE A 21 6.09 -18.16 19.05
CA PHE A 21 7.20 -17.69 18.21
C PHE A 21 7.49 -16.21 18.44
N PHE A 22 6.45 -15.40 18.54
CA PHE A 22 6.57 -13.96 18.84
C PHE A 22 6.15 -13.67 20.28
N GLY A 23 7.11 -13.37 21.13
CA GLY A 23 6.86 -12.99 22.51
C GLY A 23 6.76 -14.16 23.49
N ARG A 24 6.23 -13.88 24.69
CA ARG A 24 6.05 -14.86 25.77
C ARG A 24 4.57 -15.16 25.95
N GLY A 25 4.23 -16.42 26.12
CA GLY A 25 2.83 -16.84 26.31
C GLY A 25 2.70 -18.28 26.77
N PRO A 26 1.45 -18.75 26.96
CA PRO A 26 1.18 -20.13 27.29
C PRO A 26 1.62 -21.06 26.17
N ARG A 27 2.11 -22.23 26.55
CA ARG A 27 2.53 -23.31 25.65
C ARG A 27 1.39 -24.34 25.59
N PRO A 28 0.44 -24.22 24.66
CA PRO A 28 -0.67 -25.13 24.58
C PRO A 28 -0.21 -26.54 24.15
N ILE A 29 -0.87 -27.56 24.66
CA ILE A 29 -0.79 -28.92 24.13
C ILE A 29 -1.49 -28.92 22.78
N VAL A 30 -0.80 -29.40 21.74
CA VAL A 30 -1.31 -29.36 20.36
C VAL A 30 -1.85 -30.74 19.95
N GLU A 31 -3.06 -30.75 19.44
CA GLU A 31 -3.64 -31.92 18.82
C GLU A 31 -2.80 -32.38 17.63
N ARG A 32 -2.54 -33.71 17.51
CA ARG A 32 -1.69 -34.26 16.47
C ARG A 32 -2.31 -34.03 15.09
N ASP A 33 -1.57 -33.34 14.21
CA ASP A 33 -1.93 -33.15 12.81
C ASP A 33 -0.87 -33.83 11.93
N LYS A 34 -1.31 -34.76 11.06
CA LYS A 34 -0.39 -35.51 10.16
C LYS A 34 0.32 -34.62 9.14
N ARG A 35 -0.16 -33.41 8.91
CA ARG A 35 0.40 -32.43 7.96
C ARG A 35 1.56 -31.64 8.54
N CYS A 36 1.81 -31.76 9.85
CA CYS A 36 2.78 -30.98 10.58
C CYS A 36 3.78 -31.87 11.33
N ALA A 37 5.02 -31.41 11.38
CA ALA A 37 6.14 -32.02 12.09
C ALA A 37 6.66 -31.12 13.22
N VAL A 38 7.42 -31.72 14.14
CA VAL A 38 8.19 -30.96 15.14
C VAL A 38 9.16 -30.04 14.41
N GLY A 39 9.24 -28.77 14.84
CA GLY A 39 10.02 -27.72 14.19
C GLY A 39 9.24 -26.90 13.16
N ASP A 40 8.02 -27.30 12.80
CA ASP A 40 7.19 -26.51 11.90
C ASP A 40 6.63 -25.24 12.60
N LEU A 41 6.61 -24.15 11.86
CA LEU A 41 5.95 -22.90 12.21
C LEU A 41 4.47 -22.99 11.82
N VAL A 42 3.58 -22.82 12.79
CA VAL A 42 2.15 -23.07 12.65
C VAL A 42 1.29 -21.96 13.25
N LEU A 43 0.07 -21.82 12.74
CA LEU A 43 -0.99 -21.06 13.38
C LEU A 43 -1.86 -22.01 14.18
N LEU A 44 -1.97 -21.76 15.47
CA LEU A 44 -2.77 -22.52 16.43
C LEU A 44 -4.04 -21.75 16.76
N ARG A 45 -5.14 -22.47 16.99
CA ARG A 45 -6.36 -21.93 17.59
C ARG A 45 -6.70 -22.75 18.83
N ARG A 46 -7.13 -22.06 19.90
CA ARG A 46 -7.57 -22.72 21.14
C ARG A 46 -8.64 -23.77 20.84
N SER A 47 -8.47 -24.98 21.38
CA SER A 47 -9.41 -26.10 21.21
C SER A 47 -10.46 -26.05 22.31
N GLN A 48 -11.73 -26.09 21.93
CA GLN A 48 -12.84 -26.20 22.90
C GLN A 48 -13.01 -27.64 23.45
N ARG A 49 -12.52 -28.66 22.71
CA ARG A 49 -12.71 -30.09 23.08
C ARG A 49 -11.62 -30.60 24.03
N GLY A 50 -10.47 -30.00 24.10
CA GLY A 50 -9.33 -30.49 24.92
C GLY A 50 -9.19 -29.82 26.29
N GLY A 51 -10.12 -28.96 26.69
CA GLY A 51 -10.03 -28.20 27.94
C GLY A 51 -9.06 -27.03 27.88
N ARG A 52 -8.89 -26.32 29.03
CA ARG A 52 -7.96 -25.19 29.13
C ARG A 52 -6.52 -25.65 28.85
N GLY A 53 -5.85 -25.03 27.86
CA GLY A 53 -4.45 -25.32 27.52
C GLY A 53 -4.26 -26.21 26.28
N HIS A 54 -5.34 -26.61 25.58
CA HIS A 54 -5.27 -27.36 24.32
C HIS A 54 -5.48 -26.45 23.11
N ALA A 55 -4.77 -26.76 22.02
CA ALA A 55 -4.92 -26.06 20.74
C ALA A 55 -4.85 -27.05 19.57
N LYS A 56 -5.47 -26.64 18.44
CA LYS A 56 -5.37 -27.36 17.17
C LYS A 56 -4.63 -26.50 16.14
N VAL A 57 -3.93 -27.16 15.23
CA VAL A 57 -3.33 -26.50 14.07
C VAL A 57 -4.45 -26.09 13.11
N THR A 58 -4.54 -24.81 12.81
CA THR A 58 -5.43 -24.29 11.76
C THR A 58 -4.70 -24.14 10.43
N ARG A 59 -3.38 -23.87 10.50
CA ARG A 59 -2.55 -23.69 9.32
C ARG A 59 -1.10 -24.04 9.61
N ARG A 60 -0.46 -24.78 8.71
CA ARG A 60 0.99 -24.88 8.64
C ARG A 60 1.49 -23.68 7.85
N ILE A 61 2.37 -22.87 8.44
CA ILE A 61 2.95 -21.67 7.81
C ILE A 61 4.23 -22.08 7.04
N GLY A 62 5.13 -22.77 7.70
CA GLY A 62 6.38 -23.21 7.11
C GLY A 62 7.44 -23.53 8.15
N ARG A 63 8.61 -22.90 8.06
CA ARG A 63 9.73 -23.14 8.96
C ARG A 63 10.27 -21.84 9.58
N PRO A 64 10.71 -21.86 10.84
CA PRO A 64 11.21 -20.66 11.52
C PRO A 64 12.59 -20.17 11.03
N ASP A 65 13.31 -20.96 10.25
CA ASP A 65 14.60 -20.64 9.62
C ASP A 65 14.43 -20.07 8.19
N VAL A 66 13.21 -19.98 7.67
CA VAL A 66 12.91 -19.44 6.34
C VAL A 66 12.30 -18.05 6.47
N ALA A 67 13.01 -17.01 6.02
CA ALA A 67 12.61 -15.61 6.16
C ALA A 67 11.20 -15.31 5.64
N ARG A 68 10.82 -15.87 4.49
CA ARG A 68 9.47 -15.73 3.91
C ARG A 68 8.39 -16.26 4.86
N ASP A 69 8.62 -17.42 5.47
CA ASP A 69 7.66 -18.05 6.36
C ASP A 69 7.53 -17.27 7.68
N VAL A 70 8.65 -16.72 8.18
CA VAL A 70 8.68 -15.85 9.36
C VAL A 70 7.91 -14.54 9.11
N LEU A 71 8.05 -13.93 7.92
CA LEU A 71 7.28 -12.75 7.55
C LEU A 71 5.78 -13.05 7.48
N GLU A 72 5.41 -14.20 6.89
CA GLU A 72 4.01 -14.64 6.85
C GLU A 72 3.46 -14.88 8.27
N ALA A 73 4.25 -15.50 9.13
CA ALA A 73 3.91 -15.72 10.52
C ALA A 73 3.70 -14.39 11.28
N LEU A 74 4.59 -13.41 11.07
CA LEU A 74 4.47 -12.07 11.66
C LEU A 74 3.18 -11.37 11.25
N MET A 75 2.83 -11.45 9.98
CA MET A 75 1.59 -10.87 9.46
C MET A 75 0.35 -11.51 10.11
N LEU A 76 0.35 -12.83 10.27
CA LEU A 76 -0.72 -13.56 10.96
C LEU A 76 -0.80 -13.19 12.44
N ASP A 77 0.35 -13.09 13.13
CA ASP A 77 0.43 -12.70 14.55
C ASP A 77 -0.13 -11.30 14.79
N ARG A 78 0.11 -10.38 13.86
CA ARG A 78 -0.42 -9.02 13.87
C ARG A 78 -1.86 -8.91 13.39
N GLY A 79 -2.51 -10.04 13.06
CA GLY A 79 -3.90 -10.08 12.61
C GLY A 79 -4.12 -9.49 11.21
N LEU A 80 -3.05 -9.35 10.42
CA LEU A 80 -3.13 -8.86 9.05
C LEU A 80 -3.80 -9.91 8.16
N ARG A 81 -4.80 -9.49 7.40
CA ARG A 81 -5.57 -10.36 6.51
C ARG A 81 -5.07 -10.21 5.08
N ARG A 82 -4.45 -11.25 4.55
CA ARG A 82 -3.88 -11.26 3.19
C ARG A 82 -4.91 -11.27 2.06
N ARG A 83 -6.18 -11.48 2.37
CA ARG A 83 -7.25 -11.56 1.36
C ARG A 83 -8.41 -10.69 1.77
N PHE A 84 -9.05 -10.10 0.78
CA PHE A 84 -10.35 -9.48 0.95
C PHE A 84 -11.45 -10.52 0.86
N ASP A 85 -12.59 -10.23 1.48
CA ASP A 85 -13.81 -11.00 1.26
C ASP A 85 -14.20 -10.92 -0.23
N PRO A 86 -14.67 -12.04 -0.85
CA PRO A 86 -15.10 -12.03 -2.24
C PRO A 86 -16.15 -10.96 -2.58
N ALA A 87 -16.99 -10.57 -1.62
CA ALA A 87 -17.96 -9.49 -1.81
C ALA A 87 -17.27 -8.11 -1.90
N VAL A 88 -16.22 -7.88 -1.09
CA VAL A 88 -15.40 -6.66 -1.13
C VAL A 88 -14.64 -6.57 -2.46
N GLU A 89 -14.03 -7.68 -2.90
CA GLU A 89 -13.34 -7.76 -4.19
C GLU A 89 -14.27 -7.47 -5.36
N ARG A 90 -15.49 -8.00 -5.33
CA ARG A 90 -16.50 -7.75 -6.36
C ARG A 90 -16.94 -6.30 -6.34
N ALA A 91 -17.25 -5.76 -5.16
CA ALA A 91 -17.64 -4.37 -5.00
C ALA A 91 -16.57 -3.40 -5.55
N ALA A 92 -15.29 -3.71 -5.35
CA ALA A 92 -14.19 -2.92 -5.89
C ALA A 92 -14.13 -2.95 -7.43
N ARG A 93 -14.27 -4.14 -8.04
CA ARG A 93 -14.27 -4.29 -9.52
C ARG A 93 -15.46 -3.64 -10.20
N GLU A 94 -16.62 -3.67 -9.58
CA GLU A 94 -17.85 -3.11 -10.11
C GLU A 94 -17.98 -1.60 -9.86
N ARG A 95 -17.12 -1.04 -9.00
CA ARG A 95 -17.20 0.35 -8.60
C ARG A 95 -16.94 1.28 -9.79
N ARG A 96 -17.83 2.27 -9.92
CA ARG A 96 -17.67 3.39 -10.84
C ARG A 96 -17.47 4.67 -10.03
N PRO A 97 -16.69 5.63 -10.55
CA PRO A 97 -16.48 6.89 -9.85
C PRO A 97 -17.82 7.65 -9.69
N ALA A 98 -17.90 8.43 -8.63
CA ALA A 98 -18.90 9.48 -8.55
C ALA A 98 -18.67 10.50 -9.67
N ALA A 99 -19.69 11.34 -9.98
CA ALA A 99 -19.68 12.24 -11.12
C ALA A 99 -18.33 12.92 -11.38
N VAL A 100 -17.92 12.90 -12.62
CA VAL A 100 -16.70 13.56 -13.13
C VAL A 100 -16.93 15.07 -13.28
N ASP A 101 -18.20 15.49 -13.39
CA ASP A 101 -18.61 16.89 -13.64
C ASP A 101 -18.14 17.83 -12.52
N GLY A 102 -17.78 19.06 -12.91
CA GLY A 102 -17.31 20.11 -11.99
C GLY A 102 -15.84 19.96 -11.56
N ARG A 103 -15.11 19.00 -12.11
CA ARG A 103 -13.66 18.90 -11.89
C ARG A 103 -12.88 19.83 -12.81
N ARG A 104 -11.79 20.39 -12.30
CA ARG A 104 -10.89 21.18 -13.15
C ARG A 104 -10.07 20.23 -14.04
N ASP A 105 -10.10 20.46 -15.35
CA ASP A 105 -9.26 19.72 -16.29
C ASP A 105 -7.82 20.23 -16.26
N LEU A 106 -6.90 19.38 -15.82
CA LEU A 106 -5.47 19.64 -15.72
C LEU A 106 -4.62 18.68 -16.58
N ARG A 107 -5.25 17.95 -17.51
CA ARG A 107 -4.57 16.98 -18.38
C ARG A 107 -3.57 17.62 -19.36
N HIS A 108 -3.56 18.95 -19.47
CA HIS A 108 -2.61 19.72 -20.25
C HIS A 108 -1.29 19.99 -19.51
N LEU A 109 -1.26 19.75 -18.20
CA LEU A 109 -0.04 19.93 -17.42
C LEU A 109 0.87 18.70 -17.56
N VAL A 110 2.17 18.92 -17.70
CA VAL A 110 3.15 17.84 -17.57
C VAL A 110 3.13 17.34 -16.14
N THR A 111 2.79 16.08 -15.97
CA THR A 111 2.54 15.45 -14.68
C THR A 111 3.29 14.13 -14.58
N PHE A 112 3.89 13.85 -13.44
CA PHE A 112 4.60 12.57 -13.21
C PHE A 112 4.49 12.13 -11.75
N THR A 113 4.62 10.82 -11.54
CA THR A 113 4.74 10.21 -10.21
C THR A 113 6.19 9.87 -9.91
N ILE A 114 6.56 9.80 -8.61
CA ILE A 114 7.90 9.40 -8.15
C ILE A 114 7.73 8.36 -7.04
N ASP A 115 7.96 7.11 -7.35
CA ASP A 115 7.65 5.99 -6.48
C ASP A 115 8.80 4.96 -6.45
N PRO A 116 8.84 4.04 -5.47
CA PRO A 116 9.72 2.88 -5.54
C PRO A 116 9.50 2.09 -6.83
N ALA A 117 10.55 1.51 -7.41
CA ALA A 117 10.47 0.75 -8.66
C ALA A 117 9.42 -0.38 -8.63
N THR A 118 9.11 -0.91 -7.44
CA THR A 118 8.15 -2.01 -7.22
C THR A 118 6.72 -1.55 -6.94
N ALA A 119 6.47 -0.24 -6.76
CA ALA A 119 5.14 0.30 -6.47
C ALA A 119 4.18 0.09 -7.65
N GLN A 120 2.90 -0.14 -7.33
CA GLN A 120 1.80 -0.24 -8.31
C GLN A 120 0.65 0.71 -7.96
N ASP A 121 0.66 1.24 -6.75
CA ASP A 121 -0.30 2.17 -6.17
C ASP A 121 0.31 3.58 -6.18
N PHE A 122 0.12 4.31 -7.27
CA PHE A 122 0.63 5.67 -7.40
C PHE A 122 -0.41 6.63 -6.81
N ASP A 123 -0.21 7.00 -5.57
CA ASP A 123 -1.18 7.79 -4.79
C ASP A 123 -1.01 9.29 -5.02
N ASP A 124 0.19 9.74 -5.40
CA ASP A 124 0.48 11.15 -5.65
C ASP A 124 1.27 11.38 -6.94
N ALA A 125 1.03 12.55 -7.56
CA ALA A 125 1.72 13.04 -8.73
C ALA A 125 1.99 14.53 -8.61
N ILE A 126 2.98 15.01 -9.33
CA ILE A 126 3.38 16.42 -9.29
C ILE A 126 3.43 17.02 -10.68
N SER A 127 3.13 18.32 -10.74
CA SER A 127 3.36 19.21 -11.87
C SER A 127 3.98 20.50 -11.39
N ALA A 128 4.81 21.13 -12.20
CA ALA A 128 5.42 22.42 -11.85
C ALA A 128 5.49 23.34 -13.08
N GLN A 129 5.35 24.62 -12.85
CA GLN A 129 5.51 25.67 -13.86
C GLN A 129 6.26 26.86 -13.26
N GLN A 130 7.29 27.31 -13.95
CA GLN A 130 7.99 28.53 -13.59
C GLN A 130 7.15 29.74 -14.03
N LEU A 131 6.85 30.66 -13.10
CA LEU A 131 6.10 31.88 -13.33
C LEU A 131 7.01 33.12 -13.45
N GLY A 132 8.26 33.01 -13.01
CA GLY A 132 9.26 34.06 -13.02
C GLY A 132 10.56 33.58 -12.39
N ARG A 133 11.56 34.46 -12.25
CA ARG A 133 12.93 34.10 -11.80
C ARG A 133 12.94 33.32 -10.47
N GLU A 134 12.08 33.70 -9.53
CA GLU A 134 11.95 33.06 -8.22
C GLU A 134 10.50 32.68 -7.90
N ALA A 135 9.65 32.62 -8.90
CA ALA A 135 8.23 32.32 -8.72
C ALA A 135 7.88 31.03 -9.44
N TRP A 136 7.29 30.12 -8.71
CA TRP A 136 6.85 28.79 -9.19
C TRP A 136 5.41 28.54 -8.84
N ARG A 137 4.73 27.81 -9.69
CA ARG A 137 3.47 27.17 -9.37
C ARG A 137 3.66 25.66 -9.37
N ILE A 138 3.32 25.02 -8.28
CA ILE A 138 3.41 23.58 -8.09
C ILE A 138 1.99 23.05 -7.91
N TRP A 139 1.70 21.93 -8.53
CA TRP A 139 0.49 21.17 -8.27
C TRP A 139 0.89 19.83 -7.67
N VAL A 140 0.29 19.50 -6.53
CA VAL A 140 0.35 18.17 -5.93
C VAL A 140 -1.01 17.54 -6.12
N HIS A 141 -1.03 16.44 -6.86
CA HIS A 141 -2.23 15.70 -7.21
C HIS A 141 -2.28 14.45 -6.36
N ILE A 142 -3.34 14.26 -5.58
CA ILE A 142 -3.57 13.07 -4.77
C ILE A 142 -4.74 12.29 -5.37
N ALA A 143 -4.59 10.98 -5.53
CA ALA A 143 -5.64 10.10 -6.02
C ALA A 143 -6.94 10.31 -5.24
N ASP A 144 -8.04 10.64 -5.93
CA ASP A 144 -9.33 10.88 -5.30
C ASP A 144 -10.06 9.57 -5.00
N VAL A 145 -9.59 8.86 -3.97
CA VAL A 145 -10.22 7.62 -3.48
C VAL A 145 -11.68 7.85 -3.10
N SER A 146 -12.04 9.07 -2.64
CA SER A 146 -13.41 9.40 -2.25
C SER A 146 -14.39 9.42 -3.44
N ALA A 147 -13.90 9.47 -4.67
CA ALA A 147 -14.73 9.31 -5.85
C ALA A 147 -15.24 7.87 -6.03
N TYR A 148 -14.55 6.89 -5.44
CA TYR A 148 -14.85 5.46 -5.56
C TYR A 148 -15.38 4.87 -4.25
N VAL A 149 -14.85 5.27 -3.10
CA VAL A 149 -15.22 4.75 -1.79
C VAL A 149 -16.11 5.76 -1.08
N ARG A 150 -17.32 5.34 -0.71
CA ARG A 150 -18.29 6.22 -0.04
C ARG A 150 -18.33 5.91 1.45
N PRO A 151 -18.47 6.94 2.31
CA PRO A 151 -18.58 6.73 3.75
C PRO A 151 -19.67 5.72 4.10
N GLY A 152 -19.32 4.73 4.93
CA GLY A 152 -20.23 3.70 5.42
C GLY A 152 -20.53 2.56 4.45
N ASP A 153 -20.01 2.56 3.21
CA ASP A 153 -20.19 1.42 2.30
C ASP A 153 -19.29 0.22 2.66
N LEU A 154 -19.39 -0.85 1.89
CA LEU A 154 -18.63 -2.08 2.14
C LEU A 154 -17.12 -1.87 2.05
N LEU A 155 -16.68 -1.06 1.08
CA LEU A 155 -15.26 -0.76 0.86
C LEU A 155 -14.69 0.12 1.98
N ASP A 156 -15.45 1.14 2.41
CA ASP A 156 -15.07 2.03 3.50
C ASP A 156 -14.95 1.26 4.83
N ARG A 157 -15.94 0.40 5.15
CA ARG A 157 -15.87 -0.43 6.36
C ARG A 157 -14.69 -1.39 6.36
N GLU A 158 -14.34 -1.97 5.21
CA GLU A 158 -13.18 -2.84 5.10
C GLU A 158 -11.87 -2.04 5.22
N ALA A 159 -11.78 -0.89 4.56
CA ALA A 159 -10.63 0.01 4.67
C ALA A 159 -10.44 0.51 6.11
N TYR A 160 -11.51 0.92 6.78
CA TYR A 160 -11.49 1.33 8.18
C TYR A 160 -11.00 0.22 9.11
N ARG A 161 -11.46 -1.03 8.88
CA ARG A 161 -11.03 -2.19 9.66
C ARG A 161 -9.55 -2.52 9.47
N ARG A 162 -8.98 -2.29 8.28
CA ARG A 162 -7.56 -2.48 8.00
C ARG A 162 -6.71 -1.33 8.53
N GLY A 163 -7.21 -0.12 8.46
CA GLY A 163 -6.63 1.12 8.97
C GLY A 163 -5.50 1.70 8.11
N THR A 164 -4.67 0.86 7.51
CA THR A 164 -3.56 1.25 6.64
C THR A 164 -3.15 0.11 5.72
N SER A 165 -2.44 0.43 4.64
CA SER A 165 -1.65 -0.56 3.90
C SER A 165 -0.37 -0.89 4.68
N VAL A 166 0.02 -2.15 4.71
CA VAL A 166 1.23 -2.61 5.40
C VAL A 166 2.20 -3.19 4.40
N TYR A 167 3.40 -2.62 4.36
CA TYR A 167 4.48 -3.03 3.47
C TYR A 167 5.52 -3.82 4.24
N VAL A 168 5.79 -5.04 3.79
CA VAL A 168 6.88 -5.89 4.32
C VAL A 168 7.75 -6.36 3.17
N PRO A 169 9.01 -6.74 3.40
CA PRO A 169 9.86 -7.26 2.33
C PRO A 169 9.18 -8.40 1.56
N GLY A 170 8.96 -8.20 0.26
CA GLY A 170 8.34 -9.19 -0.63
C GLY A 170 6.82 -9.38 -0.52
N ALA A 171 6.10 -8.56 0.28
CA ALA A 171 4.65 -8.61 0.36
C ALA A 171 4.03 -7.26 0.74
N VAL A 172 2.80 -7.03 0.27
CA VAL A 172 1.98 -5.87 0.63
C VAL A 172 0.61 -6.37 1.08
N GLU A 173 0.12 -5.84 2.19
CA GLU A 173 -1.26 -5.98 2.63
C GLU A 173 -1.97 -4.65 2.40
N PRO A 174 -2.66 -4.47 1.28
CA PRO A 174 -3.26 -3.20 0.94
C PRO A 174 -4.51 -2.92 1.78
N MET A 175 -4.77 -1.64 2.03
CA MET A 175 -5.99 -1.18 2.71
C MET A 175 -7.23 -1.35 1.83
N LEU A 176 -7.08 -1.22 0.52
CA LEU A 176 -8.13 -1.38 -0.50
C LEU A 176 -7.78 -2.51 -1.48
N PRO A 177 -8.77 -3.20 -2.09
CA PRO A 177 -8.51 -4.17 -3.15
C PRO A 177 -7.72 -3.57 -4.32
N ALA A 178 -6.88 -4.39 -4.95
CA ALA A 178 -6.00 -3.97 -6.05
C ALA A 178 -6.75 -3.34 -7.24
N ALA A 179 -8.01 -3.73 -7.47
CA ALA A 179 -8.87 -3.11 -8.49
C ALA A 179 -9.14 -1.60 -8.23
N LEU A 180 -8.92 -1.14 -6.99
CA LEU A 180 -8.95 0.29 -6.65
C LEU A 180 -7.54 0.83 -6.45
N SER A 181 -6.76 0.27 -5.52
CA SER A 181 -5.47 0.84 -5.13
C SER A 181 -4.43 0.81 -6.24
N ALA A 182 -4.33 -0.30 -6.99
CA ALA A 182 -3.36 -0.45 -8.07
C ALA A 182 -3.92 -0.19 -9.48
N ASP A 183 -5.22 0.12 -9.60
CA ASP A 183 -5.86 0.36 -10.89
C ASP A 183 -6.69 1.65 -10.88
N ALA A 184 -7.96 1.63 -10.48
CA ALA A 184 -8.88 2.74 -10.69
C ALA A 184 -8.46 4.05 -9.99
N CYS A 185 -7.85 3.99 -8.81
CA CYS A 185 -7.35 5.16 -8.07
C CYS A 185 -5.89 5.50 -8.42
N SER A 186 -5.08 4.51 -8.81
CA SER A 186 -3.65 4.72 -9.10
C SER A 186 -3.45 5.71 -10.25
N LEU A 187 -2.60 6.72 -10.05
CA LEU A 187 -2.31 7.78 -11.03
C LEU A 187 -1.37 7.29 -12.15
N ARG A 188 -1.80 6.22 -12.83
CA ARG A 188 -1.02 5.52 -13.86
C ARG A 188 -0.75 6.42 -15.06
N PRO A 189 0.43 6.29 -15.69
CA PRO A 189 0.77 7.07 -16.87
C PRO A 189 -0.20 6.86 -18.03
N HIS A 190 -0.48 7.94 -18.76
CA HIS A 190 -1.28 7.99 -19.98
C HIS A 190 -2.77 7.66 -19.81
N GLU A 191 -3.26 7.61 -18.57
CA GLU A 191 -4.65 7.36 -18.25
C GLU A 191 -5.27 8.56 -17.53
N ASP A 192 -6.54 8.87 -17.85
CA ASP A 192 -7.30 9.91 -17.16
C ASP A 192 -7.62 9.46 -15.73
N ARG A 193 -7.24 10.25 -14.74
CA ARG A 193 -7.42 9.94 -13.32
C ARG A 193 -8.04 11.08 -12.56
N LEU A 194 -8.91 10.69 -11.61
CA LEU A 194 -9.54 11.63 -10.70
C LEU A 194 -8.60 11.93 -9.55
N ALA A 195 -8.37 13.20 -9.31
CA ALA A 195 -7.48 13.65 -8.24
C ALA A 195 -8.11 14.78 -7.41
N VAL A 196 -7.59 14.96 -6.22
CA VAL A 196 -7.68 16.20 -5.44
C VAL A 196 -6.34 16.90 -5.59
N THR A 197 -6.38 18.15 -6.05
CA THR A 197 -5.15 18.90 -6.34
C THR A 197 -4.96 20.04 -5.35
N ALA A 198 -3.76 20.13 -4.78
CA ALA A 198 -3.24 21.31 -4.12
C ALA A 198 -2.43 22.11 -5.15
N GLU A 199 -2.91 23.31 -5.52
CA GLU A 199 -2.21 24.29 -6.37
C GLU A 199 -1.54 25.29 -5.46
N ILE A 200 -0.20 25.43 -5.54
CA ILE A 200 0.62 26.21 -4.62
C ILE A 200 1.48 27.18 -5.42
N ASP A 201 1.31 28.47 -5.16
CA ASP A 201 2.18 29.53 -5.70
C ASP A 201 3.31 29.79 -4.69
N LEU A 202 4.56 29.67 -5.15
CA LEU A 202 5.78 29.91 -4.37
C LEU A 202 6.48 31.19 -4.85
N ARG A 203 7.08 31.92 -3.90
CA ARG A 203 8.08 32.96 -4.13
C ARG A 203 9.33 32.62 -3.32
N GLY A 204 10.39 32.20 -3.98
CA GLY A 204 11.48 31.52 -3.30
C GLY A 204 10.96 30.32 -2.52
N ALA A 205 11.30 30.18 -1.24
CA ALA A 205 10.82 29.14 -0.34
C ALA A 205 9.48 29.46 0.36
N THR A 206 8.82 30.60 0.03
CA THR A 206 7.62 31.03 0.74
C THR A 206 6.37 30.70 -0.06
N VAL A 207 5.37 30.11 0.60
CA VAL A 207 4.04 29.90 0.02
C VAL A 207 3.30 31.24 -0.04
N ALA A 208 3.07 31.75 -1.25
CA ALA A 208 2.33 32.98 -1.49
C ALA A 208 0.81 32.71 -1.55
N ARG A 209 0.40 31.54 -2.07
CA ARG A 209 -1.00 31.15 -2.19
C ARG A 209 -1.13 29.63 -2.25
N ALA A 210 -2.20 29.08 -1.69
CA ALA A 210 -2.61 27.69 -1.88
C ALA A 210 -4.10 27.59 -2.19
N ARG A 211 -4.48 26.64 -3.04
CA ARG A 211 -5.86 26.31 -3.39
C ARG A 211 -6.01 24.80 -3.46
N PHE A 212 -7.20 24.31 -3.09
CA PHE A 212 -7.53 22.89 -3.15
C PHE A 212 -8.82 22.71 -3.97
N TYR A 213 -8.82 21.74 -4.88
CA TYR A 213 -9.98 21.45 -5.71
C TYR A 213 -9.90 20.03 -6.29
N ARG A 214 -11.05 19.51 -6.69
CA ARG A 214 -11.12 18.26 -7.46
C ARG A 214 -10.69 18.51 -8.90
N SER A 215 -9.90 17.59 -9.44
CA SER A 215 -9.34 17.69 -10.79
C SER A 215 -9.44 16.39 -11.56
N LEU A 216 -9.25 16.51 -12.88
CA LEU A 216 -8.99 15.42 -13.80
C LEU A 216 -7.56 15.63 -14.32
N ILE A 217 -6.71 14.65 -14.14
CA ILE A 217 -5.30 14.68 -14.57
C ILE A 217 -4.98 13.51 -15.49
N ARG A 218 -3.85 13.62 -16.19
CA ARG A 218 -3.23 12.51 -16.92
C ARG A 218 -1.73 12.60 -16.66
N SER A 219 -1.18 11.58 -15.99
CA SER A 219 0.26 11.49 -15.78
C SER A 219 0.97 11.16 -17.09
N ASP A 220 2.09 11.84 -17.38
CA ASP A 220 2.89 11.59 -18.58
C ASP A 220 3.96 10.52 -18.34
N ALA A 221 4.43 10.41 -17.11
CA ALA A 221 5.51 9.48 -16.78
C ALA A 221 5.43 8.99 -15.33
N ARG A 222 5.90 7.77 -15.13
CA ARG A 222 6.29 7.25 -13.84
C ARG A 222 7.79 7.30 -13.72
N LEU A 223 8.30 7.94 -12.69
CA LEU A 223 9.71 7.96 -12.32
C LEU A 223 9.92 7.08 -11.08
N ASP A 224 11.11 6.53 -10.93
CA ASP A 224 11.56 5.92 -9.69
C ASP A 224 12.62 6.80 -9.00
N TYR A 225 12.85 6.54 -7.70
CA TYR A 225 13.81 7.32 -6.92
C TYR A 225 15.21 7.30 -7.53
N ASP A 226 15.66 6.16 -8.02
CA ASP A 226 17.00 6.02 -8.62
C ASP A 226 17.13 6.87 -9.90
N ARG A 227 16.05 6.92 -10.70
CA ARG A 227 16.01 7.75 -11.91
C ARG A 227 16.03 9.23 -11.58
N VAL A 228 15.27 9.66 -10.58
CA VAL A 228 15.26 11.06 -10.12
C VAL A 228 16.61 11.44 -9.56
N ASP A 229 17.26 10.58 -8.77
CA ASP A 229 18.61 10.86 -8.24
C ASP A 229 19.66 10.97 -9.35
N ARG A 230 19.58 10.12 -10.38
CA ARG A 230 20.47 10.27 -11.56
C ARG A 230 20.25 11.60 -12.26
N ILE A 231 19.00 11.99 -12.53
CA ILE A 231 18.68 13.28 -13.13
C ILE A 231 19.26 14.43 -12.30
N ARG A 232 19.12 14.38 -10.98
CA ARG A 232 19.70 15.38 -10.07
C ARG A 232 21.23 15.46 -10.16
N CYS A 233 21.90 14.31 -10.25
CA CYS A 233 23.36 14.25 -10.36
C CYS A 233 23.86 14.74 -11.72
N ASP A 234 23.20 14.34 -12.81
CA ASP A 234 23.60 14.68 -14.18
C ASP A 234 23.39 16.17 -14.49
N VAL A 235 22.38 16.79 -13.91
CA VAL A 235 22.05 18.22 -14.13
C VAL A 235 22.93 19.13 -13.28
N GLY A 236 23.72 18.58 -12.35
CA GLY A 236 24.58 19.31 -11.43
C GLY A 236 23.82 20.49 -10.85
N LEU A 237 22.99 20.23 -9.85
CA LEU A 237 21.97 21.15 -9.31
C LEU A 237 22.47 22.60 -9.16
N LEU A 238 22.40 23.32 -10.24
CA LEU A 238 22.28 24.79 -10.22
C LEU A 238 20.81 25.05 -9.89
N GLU A 239 20.58 25.72 -8.79
CA GLU A 239 19.25 26.11 -8.31
C GLU A 239 18.42 26.70 -9.47
N GLY A 240 17.36 26.02 -9.88
CA GLY A 240 16.42 26.48 -10.92
C GLY A 240 16.21 25.57 -12.13
N GLU A 241 17.03 24.53 -12.36
CA GLU A 241 16.99 23.75 -13.60
C GLU A 241 16.22 22.40 -13.50
N LEU A 242 15.67 22.07 -12.35
CA LEU A 242 14.92 20.82 -12.18
C LEU A 242 13.73 20.70 -13.16
N HIS A 243 13.12 21.81 -13.50
CA HIS A 243 12.03 21.89 -14.47
C HIS A 243 12.52 21.56 -15.90
N CYS A 244 13.67 22.05 -16.31
CA CYS A 244 14.24 21.79 -17.65
C CYS A 244 14.79 20.37 -17.79
N ALA A 245 15.27 19.75 -16.72
CA ALA A 245 15.81 18.39 -16.74
C ALA A 245 14.74 17.30 -16.78
N LEU A 246 13.57 17.55 -16.20
CA LEU A 246 12.45 16.58 -16.21
C LEU A 246 11.62 16.65 -17.50
N LEU A 247 11.50 17.83 -18.11
CA LEU A 247 10.73 18.04 -19.36
C LEU A 247 11.28 17.29 -20.59
N PRO A 248 12.60 17.26 -20.89
CA PRO A 248 13.12 16.50 -22.01
C PRO A 248 12.96 14.98 -21.83
N ALA A 249 13.00 14.50 -20.58
CA ALA A 249 12.81 13.09 -20.29
C ALA A 249 11.36 12.63 -20.50
N ALA A 250 10.39 13.52 -20.28
CA ALA A 250 8.97 13.25 -20.56
C ALA A 250 8.62 13.42 -22.05
N GLY A 251 9.34 14.31 -22.78
CA GLY A 251 9.13 14.56 -24.22
C GLY A 251 9.79 13.56 -25.16
N GLY A 252 10.65 12.68 -24.67
CA GLY A 252 11.36 11.66 -25.44
C GLY A 252 10.57 10.38 -25.74
N PHE A 253 9.30 10.31 -25.34
CA PHE A 253 8.38 9.24 -25.69
C PHE A 253 7.40 9.70 -26.78
N ARG A 254 7.90 9.77 -28.02
CA ARG A 254 7.06 9.68 -29.23
C ARG A 254 7.31 8.34 -29.89
#